data_94c2837107507b7d8ab083698bfd2935
#
_entry.id   94c2837107507b7d8ab083698bfd2935
#
_cell.length_a   1.000
_cell.length_b   1.000
_cell.length_c   1.000
_cell.angle_alpha   90.00
_cell.angle_beta   90.00
_cell.angle_gamma   90.00
#
_symmetry.space_group_name_H-M   'P 1'
#
loop_
_entity.id
_entity.type
_entity.pdbx_description
1 polymer ?
#
loop_
_entity_poly.entity_id
_entity_poly.type
_entity_poly.pdbx_seq_one_letter_code
_entity_poly.pdbx_strand_id
1 'polypeptide(L)'
;MKSAYYVPNFPINRITQTGEDGWCHMPNHPRSRYDYLGAILEHMDNSKRIDPIQIIIYDEQQVHAGPSGVSRLFALTHQRQYTHIPCIVSSEIQYDWFGDNVVKINTTEELLSYFDPNYLPKSYSLDNGAFWHNGAWTYEELERTMNVSEATKLRMKQMMTETN
;
A
#
# COMPACT_ATOMS: atom_id res chain seq x y z
N MET A 1 9.91 18.43 11.22
CA MET A 1 10.19 17.29 10.34
C MET A 1 9.31 16.14 10.75
N LYS A 2 8.57 15.56 9.80
CA LYS A 2 7.67 14.45 10.10
C LYS A 2 8.48 13.19 10.34
N SER A 3 8.05 12.40 11.31
CA SER A 3 8.64 11.09 11.60
C SER A 3 7.93 10.00 10.82
N ALA A 4 8.64 8.91 10.52
CA ALA A 4 8.06 7.71 9.93
C ALA A 4 8.13 6.58 10.95
N TYR A 5 7.05 5.80 11.02
CA TYR A 5 6.92 4.70 11.96
C TYR A 5 6.34 3.47 11.27
N TYR A 6 6.92 2.31 11.56
CA TYR A 6 6.29 1.05 11.20
C TYR A 6 5.33 0.63 12.31
N VAL A 7 4.07 0.43 11.94
CA VAL A 7 3.00 -0.01 12.83
C VAL A 7 2.43 -1.31 12.28
N PRO A 8 2.79 -2.46 12.86
CA PRO A 8 2.42 -3.76 12.27
C PRO A 8 0.92 -4.07 12.32
N ASN A 9 0.17 -3.43 13.22
CA ASN A 9 -1.25 -3.70 13.43
C ASN A 9 -2.05 -2.41 13.58
N PHE A 10 -1.97 -1.55 12.58
CA PHE A 10 -2.72 -0.30 12.55
C PHE A 10 -4.21 -0.60 12.36
N PRO A 11 -5.12 -0.06 13.20
CA PRO A 11 -6.54 -0.32 13.09
C PRO A 11 -7.14 0.40 11.87
N ILE A 12 -7.77 -0.34 10.98
CA ILE A 12 -8.36 0.20 9.75
C ILE A 12 -9.47 1.23 10.07
N ASN A 13 -10.20 1.03 11.16
CA ASN A 13 -11.29 1.94 11.53
C ASN A 13 -10.82 3.36 11.88
N ARG A 14 -9.52 3.58 12.08
CA ARG A 14 -8.97 4.93 12.27
C ARG A 14 -8.67 5.64 10.96
N ILE A 15 -8.68 4.94 9.85
CA ILE A 15 -8.44 5.55 8.54
C ILE A 15 -9.73 6.22 8.08
N THR A 16 -9.68 7.54 7.95
CA THR A 16 -10.85 8.35 7.60
C THR A 16 -11.08 8.48 6.10
N GLN A 17 -10.04 8.23 5.30
CA GLN A 17 -10.14 8.21 3.85
C GLN A 17 -9.47 6.94 3.32
N THR A 18 -10.29 5.98 2.93
CA THR A 18 -9.86 4.64 2.57
C THR A 18 -9.70 4.43 1.07
N GLY A 19 -10.01 5.44 0.27
CA GLY A 19 -10.01 5.31 -1.18
C GLY A 19 -11.29 4.72 -1.75
N GLU A 20 -12.33 4.48 -0.93
CA GLU A 20 -13.63 4.03 -1.44
C GLU A 20 -14.23 5.03 -2.43
N ASP A 21 -14.01 6.31 -2.19
CA ASP A 21 -14.41 7.40 -3.10
C ASP A 21 -13.28 7.80 -4.05
N GLY A 22 -12.18 7.05 -4.06
CA GLY A 22 -10.99 7.36 -4.81
C GLY A 22 -10.93 6.70 -6.18
N TRP A 23 -9.75 6.76 -6.75
CA TRP A 23 -9.51 6.29 -8.11
C TRP A 23 -9.79 4.79 -8.32
N CYS A 24 -9.75 3.98 -7.29
CA CYS A 24 -10.03 2.55 -7.41
C CYS A 24 -11.50 2.27 -7.82
N HIS A 25 -12.36 3.26 -7.72
CA HIS A 25 -13.74 3.19 -8.20
C HIS A 25 -13.98 3.94 -9.52
N MET A 26 -12.94 4.52 -10.10
CA MET A 26 -13.05 5.19 -11.40
C MET A 26 -13.29 4.17 -12.51
N PRO A 27 -14.37 4.29 -13.31
CA PRO A 27 -14.78 3.22 -14.24
C PRO A 27 -13.71 2.80 -15.24
N ASN A 28 -12.88 3.72 -15.68
CA ASN A 28 -11.90 3.48 -16.73
C ASN A 28 -10.47 3.31 -16.23
N HIS A 29 -10.27 3.21 -14.91
CA HIS A 29 -8.93 3.03 -14.35
C HIS A 29 -8.62 1.53 -14.24
N PRO A 30 -7.49 1.03 -14.80
CA PRO A 30 -7.17 -0.40 -14.75
C PRO A 30 -7.17 -0.97 -13.33
N ARG A 31 -6.66 -0.20 -12.38
CA ARG A 31 -6.52 -0.62 -10.99
C ARG A 31 -7.83 -0.62 -10.20
N SER A 32 -8.93 -0.10 -10.78
CA SER A 32 -10.25 -0.16 -10.15
C SER A 32 -10.96 -1.50 -10.40
N ARG A 33 -10.42 -2.33 -11.27
CA ARG A 33 -11.06 -3.62 -11.66
C ARG A 33 -10.78 -4.69 -10.62
N TYR A 34 -11.76 -5.54 -10.40
CA TYR A 34 -11.63 -6.67 -9.47
C TYR A 34 -10.52 -7.64 -9.85
N ASP A 35 -10.24 -7.79 -11.15
CA ASP A 35 -9.14 -8.64 -11.61
C ASP A 35 -7.79 -8.15 -11.06
N TYR A 36 -7.58 -6.82 -11.04
CA TYR A 36 -6.37 -6.25 -10.45
C TYR A 36 -6.31 -6.47 -8.94
N LEU A 37 -7.45 -6.31 -8.25
CA LEU A 37 -7.52 -6.57 -6.82
C LEU A 37 -7.25 -8.04 -6.52
N GLY A 38 -7.74 -8.94 -7.37
CA GLY A 38 -7.43 -10.37 -7.28
C GLY A 38 -5.93 -10.65 -7.42
N ALA A 39 -5.25 -9.95 -8.31
CA ALA A 39 -3.80 -10.06 -8.47
C ALA A 39 -3.04 -9.62 -7.22
N ILE A 40 -3.49 -8.54 -6.58
CA ILE A 40 -2.91 -8.07 -5.31
C ILE A 40 -3.03 -9.16 -4.23
N LEU A 41 -4.21 -9.77 -4.11
CA LEU A 41 -4.45 -10.82 -3.13
C LEU A 41 -3.63 -12.08 -3.42
N GLU A 42 -3.54 -12.48 -4.69
CA GLU A 42 -2.71 -13.61 -5.10
C GLU A 42 -1.23 -13.36 -4.77
N HIS A 43 -0.73 -12.17 -5.05
CA HIS A 43 0.64 -11.79 -4.70
C HIS A 43 0.89 -11.92 -3.19
N MET A 44 -0.03 -11.40 -2.37
CA MET A 44 0.09 -11.47 -0.92
C MET A 44 0.06 -12.92 -0.41
N ASP A 45 -0.86 -13.74 -0.94
CA ASP A 45 -0.98 -15.15 -0.55
C ASP A 45 0.29 -15.94 -0.92
N ASN A 46 0.83 -15.71 -2.12
CA ASN A 46 2.03 -16.40 -2.60
C ASN A 46 3.30 -15.94 -1.86
N SER A 47 3.38 -14.67 -1.55
CA SER A 47 4.53 -14.08 -0.84
C SER A 47 4.45 -14.28 0.67
N LYS A 48 3.28 -14.68 1.19
CA LYS A 48 3.02 -14.86 2.62
C LYS A 48 3.36 -13.61 3.43
N ARG A 49 3.10 -12.45 2.84
CA ARG A 49 3.46 -11.16 3.42
C ARG A 49 2.49 -10.09 2.90
N ILE A 50 2.09 -9.21 3.79
CA ILE A 50 1.38 -7.98 3.45
C ILE A 50 2.39 -6.85 3.50
N ASP A 51 2.68 -6.25 2.36
CA ASP A 51 3.52 -5.07 2.32
C ASP A 51 2.82 -3.91 3.03
N PRO A 52 3.52 -3.17 3.88
CA PRO A 52 2.91 -2.10 4.65
C PRO A 52 2.26 -1.04 3.75
N ILE A 53 1.09 -0.55 4.20
CA ILE A 53 0.38 0.52 3.51
C ILE A 53 0.85 1.85 4.09
N GLN A 54 1.10 2.80 3.22
CA GLN A 54 1.44 4.15 3.64
C GLN A 54 0.21 4.86 4.20
N ILE A 55 0.34 5.39 5.41
CA ILE A 55 -0.69 6.19 6.07
C ILE A 55 -0.10 7.56 6.40
N ILE A 56 -0.84 8.61 6.06
CA ILE A 56 -0.49 9.98 6.38
C ILE A 56 -1.51 10.51 7.37
N ILE A 57 -1.04 10.90 8.54
CA ILE A 57 -1.88 11.46 9.60
C ILE A 57 -1.66 12.96 9.64
N TYR A 58 -2.70 13.73 9.30
CA TYR A 58 -2.70 15.18 9.39
C TYR A 58 -3.16 15.63 10.77
N ASP A 59 -4.23 15.02 11.29
CA ASP A 59 -4.74 15.17 12.63
C ASP A 59 -5.58 13.93 12.99
N GLU A 60 -6.21 13.93 14.16
CA GLU A 60 -6.99 12.79 14.64
C GLU A 60 -8.20 12.46 13.76
N GLN A 61 -8.72 13.45 12.99
CA GLN A 61 -9.84 13.28 12.10
C GLN A 61 -9.44 13.08 10.64
N GLN A 62 -8.16 13.30 10.29
CA GLN A 62 -7.67 13.22 8.91
C GLN A 62 -6.53 12.23 8.83
N VAL A 63 -6.89 10.97 8.66
CA VAL A 63 -5.97 9.84 8.54
C VAL A 63 -6.19 9.21 7.16
N HIS A 64 -5.25 9.43 6.27
CA HIS A 64 -5.41 9.09 4.85
C HIS A 64 -4.49 7.95 4.43
N ALA A 65 -5.02 7.03 3.64
CA ALA A 65 -4.19 6.08 2.93
C ALA A 65 -3.38 6.83 1.86
N GLY A 66 -2.09 6.56 1.82
CA GLY A 66 -1.20 7.16 0.84
C GLY A 66 -1.35 6.54 -0.55
N PRO A 67 -0.76 7.19 -1.58
CA PRO A 67 -1.00 6.82 -2.97
C PRO A 67 -0.55 5.41 -3.35
N SER A 68 0.38 4.81 -2.62
CA SER A 68 0.91 3.49 -2.94
C SER A 68 0.15 2.33 -2.31
N GLY A 69 -0.91 2.59 -1.54
CA GLY A 69 -1.57 1.55 -0.75
C GLY A 69 -3.08 1.48 -0.87
N VAL A 70 -3.71 2.36 -1.63
CA VAL A 70 -5.18 2.47 -1.70
C VAL A 70 -5.83 1.18 -2.22
N SER A 71 -5.29 0.59 -3.28
CA SER A 71 -5.83 -0.65 -3.84
C SER A 71 -5.69 -1.83 -2.88
N ARG A 72 -4.53 -1.92 -2.22
CA ARG A 72 -4.29 -2.98 -1.22
C ARG A 72 -5.23 -2.83 -0.03
N LEU A 73 -5.42 -1.60 0.45
CA LEU A 73 -6.35 -1.34 1.53
C LEU A 73 -7.77 -1.77 1.16
N PHE A 74 -8.22 -1.42 -0.05
CA PHE A 74 -9.53 -1.82 -0.54
C PHE A 74 -9.68 -3.35 -0.59
N ALA A 75 -8.69 -4.04 -1.16
CA ALA A 75 -8.70 -5.50 -1.25
C ALA A 75 -8.74 -6.17 0.13
N LEU A 76 -7.93 -5.68 1.06
CA LEU A 76 -7.88 -6.21 2.41
C LEU A 76 -9.19 -5.98 3.17
N THR A 77 -9.77 -4.80 3.03
CA THR A 77 -10.99 -4.42 3.74
C THR A 77 -12.21 -5.16 3.18
N HIS A 78 -12.41 -5.13 1.87
CA HIS A 78 -13.66 -5.61 1.25
C HIS A 78 -13.61 -7.09 0.86
N GLN A 79 -12.45 -7.63 0.52
CA GLN A 79 -12.34 -9.02 0.07
C GLN A 79 -11.82 -9.96 1.15
N ARG A 80 -11.04 -9.48 2.11
CA ARG A 80 -10.47 -10.30 3.19
C ARG A 80 -10.97 -9.91 4.57
N GLN A 81 -11.66 -8.80 4.71
CA GLN A 81 -12.26 -8.34 5.96
C GLN A 81 -11.27 -8.18 7.12
N TYR A 82 -10.05 -7.74 6.82
CA TYR A 82 -9.08 -7.41 7.85
C TYR A 82 -9.55 -6.22 8.66
N THR A 83 -9.24 -6.22 9.95
CA THR A 83 -9.53 -5.09 10.87
C THR A 83 -8.28 -4.31 11.21
N HIS A 84 -7.11 -4.92 11.09
CA HIS A 84 -5.80 -4.33 11.36
C HIS A 84 -4.85 -4.72 10.25
N ILE A 85 -3.97 -3.80 9.86
CA ILE A 85 -3.03 -4.00 8.77
C ILE A 85 -1.67 -3.40 9.13
N PRO A 86 -0.59 -3.92 8.55
CA PRO A 86 0.72 -3.27 8.72
C PRO A 86 0.76 -1.96 7.93
N CYS A 87 1.24 -0.91 8.58
CA CYS A 87 1.33 0.43 8.00
C CYS A 87 2.70 1.04 8.24
N ILE A 88 3.12 1.87 7.29
CA ILE A 88 4.18 2.84 7.51
C ILE A 88 3.49 4.19 7.65
N VAL A 89 3.63 4.80 8.81
CA VAL A 89 2.90 6.02 9.17
C VAL A 89 3.86 7.21 9.15
N SER A 90 3.48 8.24 8.41
CA SER A 90 4.17 9.53 8.42
C SER A 90 3.38 10.53 9.23
N SER A 91 3.91 10.97 10.37
CA SER A 91 3.19 11.84 11.28
C SER A 91 4.14 12.48 12.31
N GLU A 92 3.70 13.62 12.86
CA GLU A 92 4.29 14.22 14.05
C GLU A 92 3.49 13.89 15.32
N ILE A 93 2.40 13.14 15.19
CA ILE A 93 1.60 12.68 16.32
C ILE A 93 2.42 11.65 17.11
N GLN A 94 2.30 11.73 18.45
CA GLN A 94 3.07 10.85 19.32
C GLN A 94 2.72 9.38 19.08
N TYR A 95 3.72 8.53 19.20
CA TYR A 95 3.60 7.12 18.81
C TYR A 95 2.61 6.31 19.66
N ASP A 96 2.31 6.74 20.89
CA ASP A 96 1.33 6.06 21.75
C ASP A 96 -0.07 6.03 21.12
N TRP A 97 -0.36 6.97 20.21
CA TRP A 97 -1.59 6.99 19.45
C TRP A 97 -1.70 5.80 18.49
N PHE A 98 -0.58 5.20 18.10
CA PHE A 98 -0.53 4.09 17.17
C PHE A 98 -0.71 2.71 17.84
N GLY A 99 -0.60 2.63 19.17
CA GLY A 99 -0.63 1.38 19.91
C GLY A 99 0.75 0.80 20.18
N ASP A 100 0.80 -0.49 20.46
CA ASP A 100 2.05 -1.19 20.81
C ASP A 100 2.86 -1.61 19.58
N ASN A 101 4.13 -1.97 19.82
CA ASN A 101 5.04 -2.50 18.80
C ASN A 101 5.34 -1.55 17.66
N VAL A 102 5.44 -0.26 17.95
CA VAL A 102 5.74 0.78 16.97
C VAL A 102 7.24 0.96 16.87
N VAL A 103 7.76 0.96 15.66
CA VAL A 103 9.20 1.13 15.40
C VAL A 103 9.42 2.42 14.61
N LYS A 104 10.22 3.33 15.16
CA LYS A 104 10.60 4.53 14.43
C LYS A 104 11.58 4.17 13.31
N ILE A 105 11.31 4.71 12.13
CA ILE A 105 12.14 4.51 10.95
C ILE A 105 13.02 5.75 10.76
N ASN A 106 14.32 5.53 10.73
CA ASN A 106 15.29 6.63 10.64
C ASN A 106 16.02 6.67 9.29
N THR A 107 16.06 5.54 8.56
CA THR A 107 16.78 5.45 7.29
C THR A 107 15.91 4.80 6.22
N THR A 108 16.26 5.04 4.95
CA THR A 108 15.60 4.39 3.82
C THR A 108 15.79 2.87 3.87
N GLU A 109 16.94 2.40 4.30
CA GLU A 109 17.22 0.97 4.44
C GLU A 109 16.29 0.32 5.47
N GLU A 110 16.08 0.97 6.60
CA GLU A 110 15.10 0.50 7.60
C GLU A 110 13.69 0.45 7.00
N LEU A 111 13.28 1.49 6.28
CA LEU A 111 11.98 1.53 5.61
C LEU A 111 11.82 0.34 4.66
N LEU A 112 12.80 0.13 3.79
CA LEU A 112 12.76 -0.93 2.79
C LEU A 112 12.75 -2.34 3.40
N SER A 113 13.29 -2.50 4.62
CA SER A 113 13.28 -3.79 5.30
C SER A 113 11.87 -4.30 5.64
N TYR A 114 10.88 -3.43 5.64
CA TYR A 114 9.48 -3.78 5.92
C TYR A 114 8.68 -4.12 4.65
N PHE A 115 9.29 -4.02 3.48
CA PHE A 115 8.64 -4.34 2.21
C PHE A 115 9.15 -5.67 1.66
N ASP A 116 8.34 -6.30 0.82
CA ASP A 116 8.77 -7.46 0.05
C ASP A 116 9.78 -6.98 -1.00
N PRO A 117 11.06 -7.47 -0.97
CA PRO A 117 12.06 -7.03 -1.93
C PRO A 117 11.71 -7.37 -3.38
N ASN A 118 10.83 -8.35 -3.60
CA ASN A 118 10.37 -8.72 -4.94
C ASN A 118 9.24 -7.81 -5.43
N TYR A 119 8.71 -6.94 -4.56
CA TYR A 119 7.56 -6.09 -4.89
C TYR A 119 7.95 -4.60 -4.93
N LEU A 120 9.20 -4.26 -5.06
CA LEU A 120 9.64 -2.85 -5.09
C LEU A 120 9.86 -2.40 -6.53
N PRO A 121 8.88 -1.69 -7.14
CA PRO A 121 9.01 -1.27 -8.54
C PRO A 121 9.89 -0.04 -8.70
N LYS A 122 9.84 0.86 -7.73
CA LYS A 122 10.54 2.14 -7.73
C LYS A 122 11.28 2.32 -6.41
N SER A 123 12.04 3.40 -6.31
CA SER A 123 12.72 3.74 -5.07
C SER A 123 11.76 4.34 -4.06
N TYR A 124 11.99 4.00 -2.81
CA TYR A 124 11.39 4.67 -1.67
C TYR A 124 12.43 5.56 -1.01
N SER A 125 11.98 6.62 -0.37
CA SER A 125 12.89 7.50 0.36
C SER A 125 12.22 8.08 1.59
N LEU A 126 13.05 8.38 2.60
CA LEU A 126 12.64 9.22 3.73
C LEU A 126 13.11 10.63 3.42
N ASP A 127 12.21 11.48 2.96
CA ASP A 127 12.52 12.87 2.66
C ASP A 127 11.76 13.76 3.63
N ASN A 128 12.50 14.60 4.38
CA ASN A 128 11.95 15.49 5.40
C ASN A 128 11.09 14.78 6.46
N GLY A 129 11.51 13.58 6.86
CA GLY A 129 10.80 12.80 7.87
C GLY A 129 9.50 12.15 7.38
N ALA A 130 9.23 12.23 6.09
CA ALA A 130 8.14 11.50 5.43
C ALA A 130 8.74 10.52 4.44
N PHE A 131 7.95 9.53 4.05
CA PHE A 131 8.34 8.62 2.99
C PHE A 131 7.33 8.68 1.87
N TRP A 132 7.79 8.36 0.66
CA TRP A 132 6.90 8.28 -0.47
C TRP A 132 7.48 7.37 -1.56
N HIS A 133 6.59 6.83 -2.33
CA HIS A 133 6.92 5.97 -3.46
C HIS A 133 7.04 6.82 -4.73
N ASN A 134 8.17 6.71 -5.41
CA ASN A 134 8.47 7.53 -6.56
C ASN A 134 8.06 6.84 -7.86
N GLY A 135 7.00 7.35 -8.46
CA GLY A 135 6.55 6.95 -9.79
C GLY A 135 5.34 6.03 -9.83
N ALA A 136 4.80 5.84 -11.01
CA ALA A 136 3.69 4.96 -11.29
C ALA A 136 4.17 3.58 -11.75
N TRP A 137 3.36 2.54 -11.52
CA TRP A 137 3.62 1.21 -12.00
C TRP A 137 3.45 1.14 -13.51
N THR A 138 4.41 0.52 -14.20
CA THR A 138 4.23 0.04 -15.57
C THR A 138 3.86 -1.44 -15.55
N TYR A 139 3.33 -1.95 -16.65
CA TYR A 139 3.04 -3.37 -16.75
C TYR A 139 4.30 -4.22 -16.54
N GLU A 140 5.42 -3.80 -17.13
CA GLU A 140 6.68 -4.51 -17.02
C GLU A 140 7.18 -4.60 -15.58
N GLU A 141 7.00 -3.53 -14.80
CA GLU A 141 7.34 -3.54 -13.38
C GLU A 141 6.43 -4.49 -12.59
N LEU A 142 5.13 -4.47 -12.88
CA LEU A 142 4.17 -5.37 -12.24
C LEU A 142 4.48 -6.83 -12.58
N GLU A 143 4.76 -7.12 -13.85
CA GLU A 143 5.11 -8.47 -14.29
C GLU A 143 6.36 -9.00 -13.57
N ARG A 144 7.35 -8.13 -13.40
CA ARG A 144 8.62 -8.50 -12.77
C ARG A 144 8.51 -8.68 -11.25
N THR A 145 7.69 -7.89 -10.61
CA THR A 145 7.71 -7.75 -9.14
C THR A 145 6.56 -8.46 -8.43
N MET A 146 5.44 -8.72 -9.12
CA MET A 146 4.33 -9.41 -8.48
C MET A 146 4.48 -10.92 -8.56
N ASN A 147 4.28 -11.58 -7.41
CA ASN A 147 4.31 -13.03 -7.30
C ASN A 147 2.93 -13.61 -7.62
N VAL A 148 2.60 -13.66 -8.91
CA VAL A 148 1.30 -14.12 -9.41
C VAL A 148 1.50 -15.10 -10.58
N SER A 149 0.45 -15.87 -10.90
CA SER A 149 0.47 -16.83 -12.00
C SER A 149 0.59 -16.13 -13.37
N GLU A 150 1.05 -16.85 -14.37
CA GLU A 150 1.12 -16.36 -15.75
C GLU A 150 -0.26 -15.96 -16.28
N ALA A 151 -1.31 -16.69 -15.91
CA ALA A 151 -2.67 -16.34 -16.28
C ALA A 151 -3.09 -14.99 -15.72
N THR A 152 -2.73 -14.71 -14.45
CA THR A 152 -3.00 -13.42 -13.81
C THR A 152 -2.22 -12.29 -14.50
N LYS A 153 -0.95 -12.51 -14.83
CA LYS A 153 -0.14 -11.52 -15.56
C LYS A 153 -0.77 -11.17 -16.90
N LEU A 154 -1.25 -12.18 -17.62
CA LEU A 154 -1.90 -11.97 -18.91
C LEU A 154 -3.17 -11.13 -18.76
N ARG A 155 -4.01 -11.42 -17.77
CA ARG A 155 -5.22 -10.62 -17.50
C ARG A 155 -4.87 -9.18 -17.16
N MET A 156 -3.85 -8.95 -16.34
CA MET A 156 -3.40 -7.59 -15.99
C MET A 156 -2.94 -6.84 -17.23
N LYS A 157 -2.17 -7.49 -18.11
CA LYS A 157 -1.72 -6.90 -19.37
C LYS A 157 -2.90 -6.46 -20.24
N GLN A 158 -3.90 -7.33 -20.37
CA GLN A 158 -5.12 -7.03 -21.13
C GLN A 158 -5.87 -5.85 -20.55
N MET A 159 -6.04 -5.79 -19.22
CA MET A 159 -6.71 -4.69 -18.56
C MET A 159 -5.99 -3.36 -18.81
N MET A 160 -4.69 -3.34 -18.70
CA MET A 160 -3.90 -2.11 -18.91
C MET A 160 -3.88 -1.67 -20.37
N THR A 161 -4.03 -2.58 -21.29
CA THR A 161 -4.11 -2.28 -22.73
C THR A 161 -5.49 -1.76 -23.12
N GLU A 162 -6.57 -2.36 -22.58
CA GLU A 162 -7.96 -2.00 -22.90
C GLU A 162 -8.35 -0.58 -22.47
N THR A 163 -7.65 -0.01 -21.48
CA THR A 163 -7.98 1.30 -20.93
C THR A 163 -7.16 2.45 -21.52
N ASN A 164 -6.31 2.16 -22.46
CA ASN A 164 -5.51 3.18 -23.17
C ASN A 164 -6.21 3.70 -24.42
#